data_8495bfaa36ef710e9cd56c11bf2db1aa
#
_entry.id   8495bfaa36ef710e9cd56c11bf2db1aa
#
_cell.length_a   1.000
_cell.length_b   1.000
_cell.length_c   1.000
_cell.angle_alpha   90.00
_cell.angle_beta   90.00
_cell.angle_gamma   90.00
#
_symmetry.space_group_name_H-M   'P 1'
#
loop_
_entity.id
_entity.type
_entity.pdbx_description
1 polymer ?
#
loop_
_entity_poly.entity_id
_entity_poly.type
_entity_poly.pdbx_seq_one_letter_code
_entity_poly.pdbx_strand_id
1 'polypeptide(L)'
;MKRILVGGMLGLAFLAVTAMAQDMMRGVDLSSPDMVSAEMTRTQVETAIATAAAAPADFTGKRLSNLDLSGLDLSRAILRRARLNKTKLAGANLDHAILDQAWLLEADLTGATLRGANIFAAQMARAHLDGADLSKARIAADLTGASLVGASIAEARLGADMRNQSMGLMRAVLKSAKLERVNARGADLSRVDLEFASLKGADLTGASLKGAQLGGADLTGATLVGTDFDGADLASAKLIAPIGLDQALNFDKANNRDRLIRD
;
A
#
# COMPACT_ATOMS: atom_id res chain seq x y z
N MET A 1 8.07 -34.72 49.23
CA MET A 1 7.37 -34.65 47.93
C MET A 1 7.34 -33.20 47.49
N LYS A 2 8.26 -32.81 46.58
CA LYS A 2 8.32 -31.45 46.02
C LYS A 2 7.70 -31.50 44.64
N ARG A 3 6.60 -30.77 44.42
CA ARG A 3 5.99 -30.53 43.12
C ARG A 3 6.76 -29.38 42.47
N ILE A 4 7.39 -29.66 41.36
CA ILE A 4 8.01 -28.66 40.48
C ILE A 4 6.92 -28.18 39.53
N LEU A 5 6.60 -26.90 39.62
CA LEU A 5 5.82 -26.18 38.61
C LEU A 5 6.72 -25.92 37.40
N VAL A 6 6.40 -26.57 36.28
CA VAL A 6 6.89 -26.14 34.96
C VAL A 6 5.75 -25.33 34.33
N GLY A 7 5.89 -24.03 34.34
CA GLY A 7 4.93 -23.11 33.79
C GLY A 7 5.66 -22.06 32.93
N GLY A 8 5.38 -22.07 31.64
CA GLY A 8 5.34 -20.87 30.86
C GLY A 8 6.63 -20.31 30.26
N MET A 9 7.03 -20.86 29.11
CA MET A 9 7.92 -20.15 28.17
C MET A 9 7.52 -20.49 26.74
N LEU A 10 6.39 -19.98 26.29
CA LEU A 10 5.87 -20.17 24.94
C LEU A 10 5.24 -18.89 24.36
N GLY A 11 5.62 -17.73 24.86
CA GLY A 11 5.02 -16.44 24.47
C GLY A 11 5.93 -15.46 23.73
N LEU A 12 7.22 -15.77 23.49
CA LEU A 12 8.19 -14.77 23.00
C LEU A 12 8.74 -15.02 21.59
N ALA A 13 8.34 -16.09 20.91
CA ALA A 13 8.89 -16.43 19.59
C ALA A 13 8.12 -15.83 18.39
N PHE A 14 6.93 -15.25 18.59
CA PHE A 14 6.09 -14.73 17.48
C PHE A 14 6.35 -13.26 17.12
N LEU A 15 7.07 -12.51 17.94
CA LEU A 15 7.34 -11.08 17.71
C LEU A 15 8.57 -10.78 16.83
N ALA A 16 9.42 -11.78 16.54
CA ALA A 16 10.68 -11.55 15.84
C ALA A 16 10.60 -11.71 14.31
N VAL A 17 9.53 -12.31 13.76
CA VAL A 17 9.45 -12.61 12.31
C VAL A 17 8.84 -11.48 11.51
N THR A 18 8.06 -10.59 12.13
CA THR A 18 7.44 -9.44 11.44
C THR A 18 8.40 -8.29 11.17
N ALA A 19 9.56 -8.26 11.82
CA ALA A 19 10.56 -7.18 11.68
C ALA A 19 11.42 -7.30 10.41
N MET A 20 11.53 -8.47 9.80
CA MET A 20 12.52 -8.72 8.75
C MET A 20 12.10 -8.20 7.36
N ALA A 21 10.82 -8.11 7.03
CA ALA A 21 10.37 -7.60 5.73
C ALA A 21 10.33 -6.06 5.65
N GLN A 22 10.29 -5.37 6.80
CA GLN A 22 10.31 -3.90 6.89
C GLN A 22 11.72 -3.33 6.94
N ASP A 23 12.75 -4.15 7.05
CA ASP A 23 14.15 -3.72 7.30
C ASP A 23 14.96 -3.56 6.01
N MET A 24 14.34 -3.59 4.83
CA MET A 24 15.02 -3.35 3.55
C MET A 24 15.61 -1.93 3.44
N MET A 25 15.14 -1.00 4.29
CA MET A 25 15.68 0.37 4.39
C MET A 25 16.88 0.49 5.32
N ARG A 26 17.13 -0.53 6.15
CA ARG A 26 18.21 -0.51 7.15
C ARG A 26 19.56 -0.60 6.47
N GLY A 27 20.32 0.49 6.56
CA GLY A 27 21.63 0.61 5.92
C GLY A 27 21.63 1.22 4.52
N VAL A 28 20.46 1.64 4.00
CA VAL A 28 20.42 2.40 2.75
C VAL A 28 20.65 3.89 3.03
N ASP A 29 21.69 4.45 2.45
CA ASP A 29 21.92 5.89 2.48
C ASP A 29 20.99 6.59 1.46
N LEU A 30 19.85 7.08 1.96
CA LEU A 30 18.85 7.78 1.16
C LEU A 30 19.33 9.14 0.62
N SER A 31 20.45 9.66 1.14
CA SER A 31 21.07 10.91 0.67
C SER A 31 22.14 10.67 -0.40
N SER A 32 22.48 9.42 -0.68
CA SER A 32 23.49 9.09 -1.69
C SER A 32 23.11 9.61 -3.07
N PRO A 33 24.08 9.95 -3.92
CA PRO A 33 23.80 10.37 -5.30
C PRO A 33 22.92 9.39 -6.07
N ASP A 34 23.05 8.10 -5.79
CA ASP A 34 22.22 7.06 -6.42
C ASP A 34 20.73 7.20 -6.09
N MET A 35 20.40 7.74 -4.93
CA MET A 35 19.02 7.87 -4.46
C MET A 35 18.41 9.24 -4.78
N VAL A 36 19.24 10.28 -4.96
CA VAL A 36 18.77 11.65 -5.12
C VAL A 36 19.05 12.26 -6.49
N SER A 37 19.92 11.67 -7.32
CA SER A 37 20.24 12.24 -8.64
C SER A 37 19.57 11.46 -9.77
N ALA A 38 19.21 12.16 -10.85
CA ALA A 38 18.81 11.55 -12.10
C ALA A 38 20.02 11.30 -13.00
N GLU A 39 20.00 10.21 -13.78
CA GLU A 39 20.97 9.93 -14.85
C GLU A 39 20.41 10.26 -16.23
N MET A 40 19.14 10.63 -16.30
CA MET A 40 18.43 11.02 -17.51
C MET A 40 17.78 12.37 -17.33
N THR A 41 17.54 13.06 -18.43
CA THR A 41 16.66 14.23 -18.48
C THR A 41 15.25 13.82 -18.87
N ARG A 42 14.25 14.69 -18.67
CA ARG A 42 12.88 14.49 -19.16
C ARG A 42 12.86 14.17 -20.66
N THR A 43 13.56 14.96 -21.47
CA THR A 43 13.63 14.76 -22.94
C THR A 43 14.18 13.39 -23.30
N GLN A 44 15.18 12.89 -22.56
CA GLN A 44 15.70 11.52 -22.79
C GLN A 44 14.67 10.44 -22.43
N VAL A 45 13.87 10.66 -21.38
CA VAL A 45 12.76 9.75 -21.03
C VAL A 45 11.70 9.78 -22.13
N GLU A 46 11.29 10.96 -22.59
CA GLU A 46 10.33 11.12 -23.70
C GLU A 46 10.83 10.45 -24.98
N THR A 47 12.10 10.62 -25.32
CA THR A 47 12.74 9.95 -26.48
C THR A 47 12.71 8.43 -26.31
N ALA A 48 13.04 7.92 -25.12
CA ALA A 48 13.02 6.47 -24.86
C ALA A 48 11.61 5.89 -25.00
N ILE A 49 10.59 6.61 -24.54
CA ILE A 49 9.18 6.22 -24.73
C ILE A 49 8.84 6.19 -26.22
N ALA A 50 9.16 7.25 -26.95
CA ALA A 50 8.84 7.37 -28.38
C ALA A 50 9.55 6.30 -29.23
N THR A 51 10.79 5.97 -28.89
CA THR A 51 11.60 4.98 -29.64
C THR A 51 11.24 3.54 -29.28
N ALA A 52 10.62 3.28 -28.13
CA ALA A 52 10.15 1.95 -27.75
C ALA A 52 9.04 1.42 -28.67
N ALA A 53 8.35 2.32 -29.41
CA ALA A 53 7.28 2.01 -30.36
C ALA A 53 6.20 1.09 -29.75
N ALA A 54 6.07 -0.16 -30.23
CA ALA A 54 5.10 -1.13 -29.72
C ALA A 54 5.58 -1.89 -28.47
N ALA A 55 6.88 -1.84 -28.14
CA ALA A 55 7.43 -2.47 -26.93
C ALA A 55 7.28 -1.55 -25.71
N PRO A 56 7.23 -2.09 -24.49
CA PRO A 56 7.31 -1.28 -23.28
C PRO A 56 8.65 -0.55 -23.19
N ALA A 57 8.64 0.75 -22.87
CA ALA A 57 9.88 1.48 -22.55
C ALA A 57 10.51 0.88 -21.27
N ASP A 58 11.80 0.56 -21.32
CA ASP A 58 12.52 -0.09 -20.21
C ASP A 58 13.43 0.90 -19.47
N PHE A 59 13.05 1.18 -18.23
CA PHE A 59 13.79 2.01 -17.30
C PHE A 59 14.28 1.19 -16.09
N THR A 60 14.51 -0.11 -16.27
CA THR A 60 14.96 -0.99 -15.19
C THR A 60 16.23 -0.46 -14.54
N GLY A 61 16.17 -0.24 -13.21
CA GLY A 61 17.29 0.26 -12.41
C GLY A 61 17.71 1.71 -12.69
N LYS A 62 17.01 2.43 -13.58
CA LYS A 62 17.36 3.81 -13.93
C LYS A 62 17.15 4.76 -12.75
N ARG A 63 18.04 5.77 -12.66
CA ARG A 63 17.92 6.87 -11.70
C ARG A 63 17.13 8.01 -12.36
N LEU A 64 15.93 8.22 -11.85
CA LEU A 64 14.97 9.21 -12.35
C LEU A 64 14.50 10.13 -11.20
N SER A 65 15.19 10.10 -10.05
CA SER A 65 14.80 10.87 -8.87
C SER A 65 14.82 12.38 -9.15
N ASN A 66 13.86 13.09 -8.56
CA ASN A 66 13.67 14.54 -8.70
C ASN A 66 13.33 15.03 -10.13
N LEU A 67 13.09 14.14 -11.09
CA LEU A 67 12.64 14.58 -12.43
C LEU A 67 11.19 15.05 -12.40
N ASP A 68 10.86 15.93 -13.31
CA ASP A 68 9.47 16.24 -13.64
C ASP A 68 9.04 15.38 -14.84
N LEU A 69 8.28 14.34 -14.57
CA LEU A 69 7.70 13.42 -15.53
C LEU A 69 6.17 13.53 -15.56
N SER A 70 5.64 14.68 -15.09
CA SER A 70 4.20 14.92 -15.01
C SER A 70 3.56 14.82 -16.39
N GLY A 71 2.38 14.16 -16.43
CA GLY A 71 1.58 13.99 -17.63
C GLY A 71 2.15 13.06 -18.70
N LEU A 72 3.31 12.41 -18.48
CA LEU A 72 3.87 11.49 -19.46
C LEU A 72 3.06 10.19 -19.56
N ASP A 73 3.02 9.62 -20.74
CA ASP A 73 2.52 8.27 -20.97
C ASP A 73 3.64 7.24 -20.71
N LEU A 74 3.62 6.70 -19.51
CA LEU A 74 4.47 5.61 -19.04
C LEU A 74 3.68 4.29 -18.96
N SER A 75 2.57 4.19 -19.69
CA SER A 75 1.77 2.98 -19.70
C SER A 75 2.61 1.78 -20.15
N ARG A 76 2.46 0.67 -19.43
CA ARG A 76 3.22 -0.57 -19.61
C ARG A 76 4.74 -0.44 -19.42
N ALA A 77 5.28 0.74 -19.07
CA ALA A 77 6.73 0.92 -18.87
C ALA A 77 7.26 -0.05 -17.81
N ILE A 78 8.50 -0.49 -18.02
CA ILE A 78 9.23 -1.34 -17.08
C ILE A 78 10.10 -0.45 -16.21
N LEU A 79 9.66 -0.25 -14.96
CA LEU A 79 10.30 0.60 -13.96
C LEU A 79 10.87 -0.23 -12.79
N ARG A 80 11.21 -1.49 -13.05
CA ARG A 80 11.77 -2.38 -12.01
C ARG A 80 13.01 -1.78 -11.40
N ARG A 81 13.04 -1.69 -10.06
CA ARG A 81 14.19 -1.14 -9.30
C ARG A 81 14.60 0.28 -9.73
N ALA A 82 13.75 0.99 -10.51
CA ALA A 82 14.00 2.38 -10.84
C ALA A 82 13.97 3.24 -9.57
N ARG A 83 14.79 4.29 -9.53
CA ARG A 83 14.79 5.27 -8.46
C ARG A 83 14.03 6.50 -8.90
N LEU A 84 12.85 6.67 -8.34
CA LEU A 84 11.87 7.71 -8.63
C LEU A 84 11.58 8.56 -7.38
N ASN A 85 12.53 8.65 -6.44
CA ASN A 85 12.34 9.41 -5.22
C ASN A 85 12.09 10.88 -5.55
N LYS A 86 11.03 11.47 -4.97
CA LYS A 86 10.64 12.86 -5.19
C LYS A 86 10.40 13.21 -6.67
N THR A 87 10.20 12.22 -7.52
CA THR A 87 9.85 12.44 -8.93
C THR A 87 8.43 12.96 -9.00
N LYS A 88 8.20 13.97 -9.84
CA LYS A 88 6.85 14.43 -10.16
C LYS A 88 6.28 13.56 -11.26
N LEU A 89 5.20 12.87 -10.95
CA LEU A 89 4.43 11.98 -11.84
C LEU A 89 2.95 12.39 -11.83
N ALA A 90 2.65 13.65 -11.41
CA ALA A 90 1.27 14.14 -11.35
C ALA A 90 0.59 14.00 -12.72
N GLY A 91 -0.58 13.35 -12.75
CA GLY A 91 -1.35 13.10 -13.97
C GLY A 91 -0.67 12.18 -14.99
N ALA A 92 0.46 11.54 -14.67
CA ALA A 92 1.09 10.58 -15.57
C ALA A 92 0.25 9.31 -15.75
N ASN A 93 0.34 8.69 -16.92
CA ASN A 93 -0.27 7.40 -17.19
C ASN A 93 0.75 6.29 -16.93
N LEU A 94 0.51 5.50 -15.88
CA LEU A 94 1.31 4.34 -15.48
C LEU A 94 0.47 3.04 -15.55
N ASP A 95 -0.59 3.03 -16.36
CA ASP A 95 -1.46 1.86 -16.51
C ASP A 95 -0.63 0.65 -16.94
N HIS A 96 -0.79 -0.47 -16.21
CA HIS A 96 -0.07 -1.72 -16.43
C HIS A 96 1.47 -1.61 -16.34
N ALA A 97 2.01 -0.52 -15.80
CA ALA A 97 3.44 -0.38 -15.57
C ALA A 97 3.95 -1.42 -14.55
N ILE A 98 5.23 -1.78 -14.66
CA ILE A 98 5.90 -2.72 -13.76
C ILE A 98 6.85 -1.93 -12.86
N LEU A 99 6.45 -1.71 -11.63
CA LEU A 99 7.15 -0.94 -10.60
C LEU A 99 7.78 -1.84 -9.52
N ASP A 100 8.06 -3.12 -9.86
CA ASP A 100 8.60 -4.06 -8.89
C ASP A 100 9.90 -3.52 -8.27
N GLN A 101 9.96 -3.46 -6.94
CA GLN A 101 11.13 -3.00 -6.18
C GLN A 101 11.55 -1.56 -6.52
N ALA A 102 10.68 -0.75 -7.14
CA ALA A 102 10.97 0.65 -7.42
C ALA A 102 10.98 1.51 -6.14
N TRP A 103 11.75 2.59 -6.17
CA TRP A 103 11.86 3.55 -5.08
C TRP A 103 11.10 4.82 -5.46
N LEU A 104 10.01 5.11 -4.76
CA LEU A 104 9.12 6.25 -5.00
C LEU A 104 8.91 7.06 -3.70
N LEU A 105 9.93 7.13 -2.84
CA LEU A 105 9.82 7.89 -1.59
C LEU A 105 9.47 9.34 -1.90
N GLU A 106 8.39 9.84 -1.28
CA GLU A 106 7.92 11.21 -1.46
C GLU A 106 7.64 11.59 -2.93
N ALA A 107 7.44 10.61 -3.84
CA ALA A 107 7.07 10.88 -5.22
C ALA A 107 5.65 11.48 -5.29
N ASP A 108 5.42 12.38 -6.25
CA ASP A 108 4.12 12.98 -6.50
C ASP A 108 3.42 12.26 -7.65
N LEU A 109 2.43 11.43 -7.32
CA LEU A 109 1.57 10.71 -8.26
C LEU A 109 0.12 11.24 -8.21
N THR A 110 -0.07 12.49 -7.79
CA THR A 110 -1.41 13.10 -7.68
C THR A 110 -2.15 13.00 -9.01
N GLY A 111 -3.34 12.41 -9.00
CA GLY A 111 -4.17 12.23 -10.19
C GLY A 111 -3.58 11.31 -11.26
N ALA A 112 -2.48 10.60 -11.00
CA ALA A 112 -1.92 9.62 -11.94
C ALA A 112 -2.83 8.41 -12.11
N THR A 113 -2.70 7.70 -13.24
CA THR A 113 -3.37 6.41 -13.45
C THR A 113 -2.34 5.28 -13.36
N LEU A 114 -2.67 4.25 -12.55
CA LEU A 114 -1.85 3.06 -12.31
C LEU A 114 -2.71 1.79 -12.41
N ARG A 115 -3.75 1.82 -13.26
CA ARG A 115 -4.70 0.71 -13.38
C ARG A 115 -3.99 -0.58 -13.79
N GLY A 116 -4.18 -1.64 -13.01
CA GLY A 116 -3.56 -2.92 -13.27
C GLY A 116 -2.02 -2.92 -13.17
N ALA A 117 -1.41 -1.87 -12.64
CA ALA A 117 0.04 -1.82 -12.44
C ALA A 117 0.51 -2.89 -11.44
N ASN A 118 1.73 -3.36 -11.59
CA ASN A 118 2.38 -4.25 -10.63
C ASN A 118 3.36 -3.45 -9.76
N ILE A 119 3.02 -3.33 -8.48
CA ILE A 119 3.74 -2.52 -7.49
C ILE A 119 4.22 -3.45 -6.36
N PHE A 120 5.00 -4.47 -6.76
CA PHE A 120 5.50 -5.48 -5.82
C PHE A 120 6.80 -5.01 -5.17
N ALA A 121 6.88 -5.06 -3.84
CA ALA A 121 8.04 -4.68 -3.03
C ALA A 121 8.56 -3.25 -3.28
N ALA A 122 7.72 -2.35 -3.83
CA ALA A 122 8.09 -0.95 -4.04
C ALA A 122 8.14 -0.19 -2.70
N GLN A 123 9.00 0.84 -2.64
CA GLN A 123 9.14 1.74 -1.52
C GLN A 123 8.44 3.07 -1.85
N MET A 124 7.25 3.28 -1.29
CA MET A 124 6.38 4.42 -1.58
C MET A 124 6.04 5.22 -0.30
N ALA A 125 6.89 5.10 0.73
CA ALA A 125 6.65 5.82 1.97
C ALA A 125 6.52 7.33 1.72
N ARG A 126 5.47 7.94 2.28
CA ARG A 126 5.13 9.34 2.13
C ARG A 126 4.88 9.81 0.68
N ALA A 127 4.64 8.90 -0.27
CA ALA A 127 4.23 9.27 -1.63
C ALA A 127 2.85 9.96 -1.62
N HIS A 128 2.63 10.85 -2.59
CA HIS A 128 1.36 11.55 -2.80
C HIS A 128 0.61 10.88 -3.95
N LEU A 129 -0.51 10.24 -3.64
CA LEU A 129 -1.37 9.52 -4.59
C LEU A 129 -2.81 10.06 -4.54
N ASP A 130 -2.99 11.31 -4.10
CA ASP A 130 -4.32 11.91 -3.97
C ASP A 130 -5.05 11.93 -5.31
N GLY A 131 -6.27 11.38 -5.35
CA GLY A 131 -7.05 11.26 -6.57
C GLY A 131 -6.48 10.30 -7.63
N ALA A 132 -5.43 9.55 -7.35
CA ALA A 132 -4.87 8.58 -8.30
C ALA A 132 -5.80 7.37 -8.50
N ASP A 133 -5.73 6.73 -9.67
CA ASP A 133 -6.46 5.51 -9.99
C ASP A 133 -5.54 4.29 -10.01
N LEU A 134 -5.57 3.50 -8.92
CA LEU A 134 -4.85 2.24 -8.76
C LEU A 134 -5.79 1.03 -8.88
N SER A 135 -6.94 1.20 -9.54
CA SER A 135 -7.93 0.12 -9.67
C SER A 135 -7.29 -1.12 -10.30
N LYS A 136 -7.60 -2.30 -9.75
CA LYS A 136 -7.08 -3.61 -10.20
C LYS A 136 -5.56 -3.76 -10.12
N ALA A 137 -4.82 -2.80 -9.54
CA ALA A 137 -3.37 -2.92 -9.35
C ALA A 137 -3.04 -4.03 -8.35
N ARG A 138 -1.84 -4.61 -8.48
CA ARG A 138 -1.25 -5.48 -7.47
C ARG A 138 -0.26 -4.68 -6.64
N ILE A 139 -0.58 -4.49 -5.37
CA ILE A 139 0.15 -3.57 -4.49
C ILE A 139 0.62 -4.33 -3.26
N ALA A 140 1.87 -4.78 -3.25
CA ALA A 140 2.52 -5.34 -2.07
C ALA A 140 3.74 -4.46 -1.76
N ALA A 141 3.51 -3.25 -1.29
CA ALA A 141 4.47 -2.15 -1.19
C ALA A 141 4.42 -1.50 0.20
N ASP A 142 5.49 -0.79 0.55
CA ASP A 142 5.49 0.10 1.71
C ASP A 142 4.91 1.47 1.32
N LEU A 143 3.73 1.77 1.82
CA LEU A 143 2.99 3.03 1.66
C LEU A 143 2.85 3.75 3.01
N THR A 144 3.76 3.50 3.96
CA THR A 144 3.73 4.12 5.28
C THR A 144 3.67 5.64 5.17
N GLY A 145 2.64 6.23 5.76
CA GLY A 145 2.41 7.68 5.75
C GLY A 145 2.08 8.29 4.38
N ALA A 146 1.82 7.47 3.34
CA ALA A 146 1.41 7.97 2.04
C ALA A 146 0.02 8.63 2.08
N SER A 147 -0.25 9.55 1.15
CA SER A 147 -1.56 10.16 0.96
C SER A 147 -2.25 9.56 -0.26
N LEU A 148 -3.45 9.01 -0.05
CA LEU A 148 -4.34 8.43 -1.07
C LEU A 148 -5.74 9.06 -0.97
N VAL A 149 -5.84 10.31 -0.56
CA VAL A 149 -7.13 10.99 -0.34
C VAL A 149 -7.93 11.02 -1.64
N GLY A 150 -9.13 10.44 -1.62
CA GLY A 150 -10.00 10.36 -2.81
C GLY A 150 -9.46 9.50 -3.96
N ALA A 151 -8.41 8.74 -3.75
CA ALA A 151 -7.89 7.80 -4.74
C ALA A 151 -8.83 6.60 -4.94
N SER A 152 -8.65 5.85 -6.03
CA SER A 152 -9.33 4.58 -6.25
C SER A 152 -8.33 3.42 -6.16
N ILE A 153 -8.63 2.46 -5.28
CA ILE A 153 -8.01 1.14 -5.20
C ILE A 153 -9.06 0.04 -5.44
N ALA A 154 -10.10 0.36 -6.21
CA ALA A 154 -11.20 -0.58 -6.47
C ALA A 154 -10.67 -1.87 -7.11
N GLU A 155 -11.09 -3.02 -6.58
CA GLU A 155 -10.67 -4.35 -7.03
C GLU A 155 -9.12 -4.58 -7.00
N ALA A 156 -8.36 -3.68 -6.38
CA ALA A 156 -6.91 -3.85 -6.23
C ALA A 156 -6.58 -4.96 -5.23
N ARG A 157 -5.40 -5.57 -5.40
CA ARG A 157 -4.88 -6.64 -4.54
C ARG A 157 -3.75 -6.11 -3.68
N LEU A 158 -4.06 -5.82 -2.44
CA LEU A 158 -3.10 -5.33 -1.44
C LEU A 158 -2.77 -6.41 -0.40
N GLY A 159 -3.58 -7.45 -0.33
CA GLY A 159 -3.47 -8.51 0.66
C GLY A 159 -2.25 -9.43 0.45
N ALA A 160 -1.91 -10.16 1.51
CA ALA A 160 -0.81 -11.13 1.47
C ALA A 160 -1.11 -12.29 0.51
N ASP A 161 -0.15 -12.60 -0.37
CA ASP A 161 -0.23 -13.80 -1.22
C ASP A 161 0.09 -15.05 -0.38
N MET A 162 -0.97 -15.71 0.11
CA MET A 162 -0.85 -16.92 0.94
C MET A 162 -0.45 -18.17 0.16
N ARG A 163 -0.40 -18.12 -1.17
CA ARG A 163 -0.03 -19.25 -2.02
C ARG A 163 1.49 -19.40 -2.14
N ASN A 164 2.21 -18.32 -1.93
CA ASN A 164 3.68 -18.27 -2.06
C ASN A 164 4.33 -17.88 -0.71
N GLN A 165 4.23 -18.77 0.27
CA GLN A 165 4.71 -18.54 1.64
C GLN A 165 6.24 -18.47 1.77
N SER A 166 7.00 -18.89 0.75
CA SER A 166 8.47 -18.88 0.77
C SER A 166 9.07 -17.47 0.75
N MET A 167 8.29 -16.47 0.36
CA MET A 167 8.72 -15.06 0.29
C MET A 167 8.32 -14.23 1.53
N GLY A 168 7.83 -14.87 2.58
CA GLY A 168 7.22 -14.17 3.72
C GLY A 168 5.86 -13.55 3.38
N LEU A 169 5.27 -12.84 4.33
CA LEU A 169 3.98 -12.16 4.12
C LEU A 169 4.20 -10.84 3.36
N MET A 170 4.46 -10.93 2.05
CA MET A 170 4.50 -9.74 1.20
C MET A 170 3.09 -9.19 1.04
N ARG A 171 2.81 -8.10 1.70
CA ARG A 171 1.53 -7.38 1.75
C ARG A 171 1.78 -5.88 1.66
N ALA A 172 0.74 -5.12 1.38
CA ALA A 172 0.86 -3.67 1.52
C ALA A 172 0.98 -3.27 3.00
N VAL A 173 1.78 -2.24 3.25
CA VAL A 173 1.86 -1.54 4.53
C VAL A 173 1.34 -0.13 4.33
N LEU A 174 0.22 0.19 4.98
CA LEU A 174 -0.49 1.47 4.90
C LEU A 174 -0.53 2.15 6.28
N LYS A 175 0.43 1.83 7.14
CA LYS A 175 0.52 2.39 8.47
C LYS A 175 0.54 3.92 8.43
N SER A 176 -0.35 4.56 9.19
CA SER A 176 -0.52 6.01 9.24
C SER A 176 -0.80 6.66 7.86
N ALA A 177 -1.22 5.90 6.85
CA ALA A 177 -1.59 6.45 5.56
C ALA A 177 -2.92 7.22 5.64
N LYS A 178 -3.08 8.21 4.74
CA LYS A 178 -4.31 8.98 4.57
C LYS A 178 -5.13 8.37 3.45
N LEU A 179 -6.25 7.74 3.79
CA LEU A 179 -7.17 7.05 2.89
C LEU A 179 -8.58 7.66 2.95
N GLU A 180 -8.68 8.95 3.32
CA GLU A 180 -9.97 9.63 3.41
C GLU A 180 -10.68 9.60 2.05
N ARG A 181 -11.94 9.17 2.07
CA ARG A 181 -12.79 9.05 0.88
C ARG A 181 -12.20 8.19 -0.24
N VAL A 182 -11.28 7.29 0.08
CA VAL A 182 -10.77 6.31 -0.90
C VAL A 182 -11.91 5.43 -1.40
N ASN A 183 -11.92 5.15 -2.70
CA ASN A 183 -12.76 4.10 -3.27
C ASN A 183 -12.01 2.77 -3.21
N ALA A 184 -12.36 1.91 -2.25
CA ALA A 184 -11.78 0.58 -2.04
C ALA A 184 -12.79 -0.55 -2.32
N ARG A 185 -13.80 -0.30 -3.17
CA ARG A 185 -14.84 -1.29 -3.48
C ARG A 185 -14.22 -2.58 -4.03
N GLY A 186 -14.57 -3.70 -3.40
CA GLY A 186 -14.08 -5.03 -3.80
C GLY A 186 -12.56 -5.23 -3.67
N ALA A 187 -11.84 -4.32 -3.02
CA ALA A 187 -10.40 -4.45 -2.82
C ALA A 187 -10.06 -5.62 -1.89
N ASP A 188 -8.99 -6.33 -2.17
CA ASP A 188 -8.39 -7.28 -1.24
C ASP A 188 -7.37 -6.57 -0.33
N LEU A 189 -7.81 -6.29 0.88
CA LEU A 189 -7.01 -5.70 1.97
C LEU A 189 -6.69 -6.75 3.05
N SER A 190 -6.73 -8.03 2.69
CA SER A 190 -6.52 -9.11 3.65
C SER A 190 -5.11 -9.05 4.25
N ARG A 191 -5.02 -9.04 5.57
CA ARG A 191 -3.76 -8.98 6.35
C ARG A 191 -2.93 -7.72 6.13
N VAL A 192 -3.45 -6.69 5.47
CA VAL A 192 -2.79 -5.40 5.29
C VAL A 192 -2.57 -4.73 6.64
N ASP A 193 -1.44 -4.04 6.79
CA ASP A 193 -1.18 -3.19 7.94
C ASP A 193 -1.78 -1.80 7.70
N LEU A 194 -2.87 -1.51 8.40
CA LEU A 194 -3.61 -0.24 8.39
C LEU A 194 -3.57 0.45 9.76
N GLU A 195 -2.58 0.09 10.62
CA GLU A 195 -2.47 0.72 11.92
C GLU A 195 -2.39 2.24 11.80
N PHE A 196 -3.23 2.93 12.57
CA PHE A 196 -3.33 4.39 12.61
C PHE A 196 -3.66 5.05 11.26
N ALA A 197 -4.12 4.29 10.26
CA ALA A 197 -4.56 4.85 8.98
C ALA A 197 -5.88 5.62 9.14
N SER A 198 -6.06 6.68 8.33
CA SER A 198 -7.32 7.41 8.24
C SER A 198 -8.15 6.90 7.06
N LEU A 199 -9.25 6.22 7.35
CA LEU A 199 -10.21 5.68 6.37
C LEU A 199 -11.54 6.44 6.44
N LYS A 200 -11.53 7.71 6.89
CA LYS A 200 -12.75 8.52 7.04
C LYS A 200 -13.51 8.64 5.73
N GLY A 201 -14.79 8.24 5.77
CA GLY A 201 -15.65 8.29 4.59
C GLY A 201 -15.19 7.38 3.44
N ALA A 202 -14.30 6.42 3.68
CA ALA A 202 -13.86 5.46 2.67
C ALA A 202 -15.03 4.55 2.23
N ASP A 203 -15.08 4.20 0.96
CA ASP A 203 -16.01 3.18 0.45
C ASP A 203 -15.32 1.81 0.41
N LEU A 204 -15.59 1.00 1.43
CA LEU A 204 -15.09 -0.36 1.59
C LEU A 204 -16.12 -1.42 1.14
N THR A 205 -17.14 -1.04 0.37
CA THR A 205 -18.19 -1.96 -0.06
C THR A 205 -17.60 -3.22 -0.71
N GLY A 206 -17.90 -4.38 -0.14
CA GLY A 206 -17.43 -5.68 -0.62
C GLY A 206 -15.92 -5.91 -0.50
N ALA A 207 -15.18 -5.03 0.18
CA ALA A 207 -13.76 -5.22 0.42
C ALA A 207 -13.47 -6.35 1.42
N SER A 208 -12.33 -7.00 1.30
CA SER A 208 -11.85 -7.98 2.28
C SER A 208 -10.85 -7.34 3.24
N LEU A 209 -11.21 -7.26 4.51
CA LEU A 209 -10.31 -6.86 5.61
C LEU A 209 -9.88 -8.07 6.46
N LYS A 210 -9.94 -9.29 5.91
CA LYS A 210 -9.61 -10.52 6.65
C LYS A 210 -8.23 -10.46 7.29
N GLY A 211 -8.16 -10.54 8.60
CA GLY A 211 -6.91 -10.49 9.35
C GLY A 211 -6.13 -9.19 9.21
N ALA A 212 -6.73 -8.11 8.68
CA ALA A 212 -6.11 -6.80 8.58
C ALA A 212 -5.82 -6.22 9.96
N GLN A 213 -4.74 -5.46 10.08
CA GLN A 213 -4.34 -4.75 11.29
C GLN A 213 -4.92 -3.32 11.23
N LEU A 214 -5.98 -3.06 11.96
CA LEU A 214 -6.69 -1.78 12.00
C LEU A 214 -6.52 -1.07 13.36
N GLY A 215 -5.50 -1.46 14.12
CA GLY A 215 -5.24 -0.86 15.44
C GLY A 215 -5.13 0.67 15.36
N GLY A 216 -6.00 1.39 16.06
CA GLY A 216 -6.04 2.85 16.05
C GLY A 216 -6.49 3.50 14.73
N ALA A 217 -6.92 2.73 13.72
CA ALA A 217 -7.41 3.27 12.45
C ALA A 217 -8.73 4.05 12.65
N ASP A 218 -8.97 5.06 11.81
CA ASP A 218 -10.17 5.88 11.86
C ASP A 218 -11.10 5.58 10.67
N LEU A 219 -12.18 4.82 10.93
CA LEU A 219 -13.20 4.45 9.95
C LEU A 219 -14.48 5.30 10.10
N THR A 220 -14.39 6.51 10.67
CA THR A 220 -15.53 7.40 10.84
C THR A 220 -16.23 7.64 9.50
N GLY A 221 -17.53 7.36 9.43
CA GLY A 221 -18.35 7.54 8.24
C GLY A 221 -18.02 6.61 7.07
N ALA A 222 -17.20 5.59 7.26
CA ALA A 222 -16.88 4.63 6.20
C ALA A 222 -18.10 3.79 5.81
N THR A 223 -18.22 3.45 4.53
CA THR A 223 -19.22 2.52 4.01
C THR A 223 -18.69 1.09 4.08
N LEU A 224 -19.40 0.22 4.79
CA LEU A 224 -18.97 -1.14 5.16
C LEU A 224 -19.89 -2.24 4.62
N VAL A 225 -20.76 -1.94 3.67
CA VAL A 225 -21.70 -2.90 3.08
C VAL A 225 -20.94 -4.09 2.48
N GLY A 226 -21.15 -5.29 3.01
CA GLY A 226 -20.47 -6.52 2.55
C GLY A 226 -18.97 -6.56 2.82
N THR A 227 -18.41 -5.64 3.59
CA THR A 227 -17.00 -5.67 4.00
C THR A 227 -16.75 -6.85 4.94
N ASP A 228 -15.73 -7.66 4.67
CA ASP A 228 -15.42 -8.85 5.46
C ASP A 228 -14.34 -8.58 6.51
N PHE A 229 -14.70 -8.67 7.79
CA PHE A 229 -13.85 -8.41 8.95
C PHE A 229 -13.31 -9.68 9.62
N ASP A 230 -13.37 -10.85 8.98
CA ASP A 230 -12.95 -12.12 9.60
C ASP A 230 -11.52 -12.03 10.15
N GLY A 231 -11.38 -12.09 11.48
CA GLY A 231 -10.09 -12.01 12.17
C GLY A 231 -9.37 -10.65 12.10
N ALA A 232 -10.01 -9.59 11.58
CA ALA A 232 -9.42 -8.24 11.60
C ALA A 232 -9.19 -7.75 13.04
N ASP A 233 -8.07 -7.07 13.29
CA ASP A 233 -7.76 -6.47 14.59
C ASP A 233 -8.26 -5.03 14.64
N LEU A 234 -9.23 -4.77 15.53
CA LEU A 234 -9.91 -3.48 15.70
C LEU A 234 -9.51 -2.74 17.00
N ALA A 235 -8.37 -3.10 17.60
CA ALA A 235 -7.93 -2.49 18.86
C ALA A 235 -7.86 -0.96 18.74
N SER A 236 -8.69 -0.24 19.52
CA SER A 236 -8.76 1.22 19.54
C SER A 236 -9.09 1.87 18.18
N ALA A 237 -9.60 1.09 17.21
CA ALA A 237 -10.09 1.66 15.96
C ALA A 237 -11.34 2.52 16.23
N LYS A 238 -11.51 3.60 15.47
CA LYS A 238 -12.71 4.46 15.55
C LYS A 238 -13.71 3.99 14.51
N LEU A 239 -14.91 3.66 14.97
CA LEU A 239 -16.02 3.23 14.13
C LEU A 239 -17.25 4.09 14.48
N ILE A 240 -17.18 5.36 14.11
CA ILE A 240 -18.18 6.40 14.39
C ILE A 240 -19.06 6.59 13.16
N ALA A 241 -20.38 6.53 13.33
CA ALA A 241 -21.37 6.69 12.25
C ALA A 241 -21.03 5.89 10.96
N PRO A 242 -20.66 4.59 11.02
CA PRO A 242 -20.39 3.80 9.83
C PRO A 242 -21.69 3.54 9.04
N ILE A 243 -21.58 3.41 7.74
CA ILE A 243 -22.72 3.11 6.86
C ILE A 243 -22.71 1.60 6.53
N GLY A 244 -23.84 0.90 6.77
CA GLY A 244 -24.04 -0.51 6.41
C GLY A 244 -23.20 -1.49 7.23
N LEU A 245 -22.89 -1.15 8.49
CA LEU A 245 -22.21 -2.07 9.41
C LEU A 245 -23.03 -3.34 9.69
N ASP A 246 -24.35 -3.23 9.69
CA ASP A 246 -25.30 -4.35 9.84
C ASP A 246 -25.24 -5.34 8.66
N GLN A 247 -24.70 -4.91 7.52
CA GLN A 247 -24.49 -5.71 6.31
C GLN A 247 -23.02 -6.16 6.17
N ALA A 248 -22.14 -5.79 7.10
CA ALA A 248 -20.75 -6.25 7.11
C ALA A 248 -20.68 -7.75 7.44
N LEU A 249 -19.72 -8.44 6.82
CA LEU A 249 -19.53 -9.88 7.00
C LEU A 249 -18.53 -10.15 8.13
N ASN A 250 -18.81 -11.18 8.92
CA ASN A 250 -17.91 -11.70 9.96
C ASN A 250 -17.42 -10.62 10.96
N PHE A 251 -18.17 -9.52 11.13
CA PHE A 251 -17.79 -8.48 12.09
C PHE A 251 -17.75 -9.03 13.52
N ASP A 252 -18.56 -10.04 13.82
CA ASP A 252 -18.56 -10.78 15.09
C ASP A 252 -17.26 -11.57 15.33
N LYS A 253 -16.51 -11.92 14.28
CA LYS A 253 -15.23 -12.62 14.35
C LYS A 253 -14.01 -11.71 14.37
N ALA A 254 -14.19 -10.40 14.28
CA ALA A 254 -13.10 -9.44 14.42
C ALA A 254 -12.56 -9.44 15.85
N ASN A 255 -11.25 -9.28 16.00
CA ASN A 255 -10.54 -9.23 17.26
C ASN A 255 -10.63 -7.85 17.91
N ASN A 256 -10.56 -7.79 19.24
CA ASN A 256 -10.50 -6.55 20.04
C ASN A 256 -11.67 -5.58 19.81
N ARG A 257 -12.86 -6.09 19.43
CA ARG A 257 -14.08 -5.27 19.22
C ARG A 257 -14.55 -4.55 20.49
N ASP A 258 -14.25 -5.10 21.66
CA ASP A 258 -14.51 -4.52 22.96
C ASP A 258 -13.71 -3.23 23.23
N ARG A 259 -12.66 -3.02 22.44
CA ARG A 259 -11.78 -1.84 22.50
C ARG A 259 -12.05 -0.82 21.39
N LEU A 260 -13.09 -1.02 20.58
CA LEU A 260 -13.53 -0.05 19.57
C LEU A 260 -13.99 1.26 20.23
N ILE A 261 -13.65 2.37 19.58
CA ILE A 261 -14.19 3.69 19.89
C ILE A 261 -15.44 3.88 19.03
N ARG A 262 -16.59 3.98 19.67
CA ARG A 262 -17.91 4.21 19.06
C ARG A 262 -18.51 5.52 19.56
N ASP A 263 -19.63 5.94 18.97
CA ASP A 263 -20.42 7.10 19.42
C ASP A 263 -20.91 6.94 20.86
#